data_8fd831ead574b9b4277e7bc6cd746d57
#
_entry.id   8fd831ead574b9b4277e7bc6cd746d57
#
_cell.length_a   1.000
_cell.length_b   1.000
_cell.length_c   1.000
_cell.angle_alpha   90.00
_cell.angle_beta   90.00
_cell.angle_gamma   90.00
#
_symmetry.space_group_name_H-M   'P 1'
#
loop_
_entity.id
_entity.type
_entity.pdbx_description
1 polymer ?
#
loop_
_entity_poly.entity_id
_entity_poly.type
_entity_poly.pdbx_seq_one_letter_code
_entity_poly.pdbx_strand_id
1 'polypeptide(L)'
;KHEYKFIKEKDYYKKIKDIRKKLEPNELSSVLAKLRFADKHKREYDFNQEKDLVLVDYYHQKIREKYIGTYKWANEYFLYKNTQEIFLKRKVKVLREYSPKILHPQRLDIYFEYNDQKIAFEYQGEQHFKPIKFFGGLKAFKKRKKLDLRKERVCKKLNINLIKFNYDEPVKTKFIIKRLRENNIF
;
A
#
# COMPACT_ATOMS: atom_id res chain seq x y z
N LYS A 1 2.66 25.89 2.79
CA LYS A 1 1.56 24.97 3.23
C LYS A 1 0.47 25.07 2.17
N HIS A 2 0.45 24.15 1.19
CA HIS A 2 -0.64 24.07 0.23
C HIS A 2 -1.71 23.16 0.81
N GLU A 3 -2.88 23.74 1.12
CA GLU A 3 -4.08 22.97 1.49
C GLU A 3 -4.61 22.28 0.23
N TYR A 4 -4.56 20.95 0.22
CA TYR A 4 -5.26 20.14 -0.78
C TYR A 4 -6.77 20.31 -0.59
N LYS A 5 -7.42 21.14 -1.40
CA LYS A 5 -8.87 21.14 -1.51
C LYS A 5 -9.30 19.88 -2.26
N PHE A 6 -9.89 18.93 -1.54
CA PHE A 6 -10.56 17.79 -2.15
C PHE A 6 -11.71 18.27 -3.05
N ILE A 7 -11.52 18.17 -4.36
CA ILE A 7 -12.61 18.35 -5.33
C ILE A 7 -13.55 17.17 -5.16
N LYS A 8 -14.87 17.40 -5.14
CA LYS A 8 -15.88 16.34 -5.05
C LYS A 8 -15.62 15.29 -6.15
N GLU A 9 -15.62 14.02 -5.77
CA GLU A 9 -15.18 12.89 -6.60
C GLU A 9 -15.75 12.87 -8.03
N LYS A 10 -17.04 13.25 -8.21
CA LYS A 10 -17.70 13.32 -9.52
C LYS A 10 -17.14 14.41 -10.44
N ASP A 11 -16.83 15.59 -9.91
CA ASP A 11 -16.30 16.73 -10.69
C ASP A 11 -14.86 16.48 -11.08
N TYR A 12 -14.13 15.77 -10.23
CA TYR A 12 -12.77 15.34 -10.46
C TYR A 12 -12.65 14.40 -11.67
N TYR A 13 -13.45 13.33 -11.74
CA TYR A 13 -13.46 12.39 -12.88
C TYR A 13 -13.83 13.06 -14.20
N LYS A 14 -14.76 14.01 -14.18
CA LYS A 14 -15.15 14.79 -15.35
C LYS A 14 -13.98 15.67 -15.82
N LYS A 15 -13.34 16.40 -14.91
CA LYS A 15 -12.17 17.25 -15.21
C LYS A 15 -10.99 16.46 -15.77
N ILE A 16 -10.68 15.28 -15.21
CA ILE A 16 -9.65 14.38 -15.74
C ILE A 16 -9.98 13.92 -17.16
N LYS A 17 -11.23 13.53 -17.43
CA LYS A 17 -11.66 13.08 -18.74
C LYS A 17 -11.54 14.18 -19.79
N ASP A 18 -11.86 15.42 -19.44
CA ASP A 18 -11.81 16.58 -20.34
C ASP A 18 -10.36 17.03 -20.59
N ILE A 19 -9.48 17.00 -19.57
CA ILE A 19 -8.06 17.32 -19.73
C ILE A 19 -7.36 16.24 -20.56
N ARG A 20 -7.70 14.95 -20.35
CA ARG A 20 -7.13 13.83 -21.14
C ARG A 20 -7.40 13.98 -22.64
N LYS A 21 -8.56 14.51 -23.01
CA LYS A 21 -8.91 14.75 -24.44
C LYS A 21 -8.09 15.88 -25.07
N LYS A 22 -7.53 16.76 -24.25
CA LYS A 22 -6.77 17.96 -24.66
C LYS A 22 -5.25 17.77 -24.60
N LEU A 23 -4.77 16.64 -24.04
CA LEU A 23 -3.34 16.37 -23.89
C LEU A 23 -2.83 15.55 -25.06
N GLU A 24 -1.77 16.04 -25.69
CA GLU A 24 -1.02 15.27 -26.66
C GLU A 24 -0.25 14.14 -25.98
N PRO A 25 -0.07 12.99 -26.63
CA PRO A 25 0.63 11.81 -26.06
C PRO A 25 2.03 12.14 -25.52
N ASN A 26 2.72 13.11 -26.13
CA ASN A 26 4.05 13.55 -25.74
C ASN A 26 4.06 14.32 -24.41
N GLU A 27 3.02 15.14 -24.13
CA GLU A 27 2.89 15.87 -22.87
C GLU A 27 2.68 14.92 -21.69
N LEU A 28 1.82 13.92 -21.86
CA LEU A 28 1.60 12.88 -20.85
C LEU A 28 2.88 12.10 -20.56
N SER A 29 3.62 11.73 -21.62
CA SER A 29 4.89 11.00 -21.50
C SER A 29 5.95 11.81 -20.74
N SER A 30 6.02 13.13 -21.01
CA SER A 30 6.95 14.03 -20.34
C SER A 30 6.66 14.18 -18.83
N VAL A 31 5.39 14.37 -18.45
CA VAL A 31 5.00 14.48 -17.03
C VAL A 31 5.26 13.16 -16.29
N LEU A 32 4.94 12.02 -16.90
CA LEU A 32 5.22 10.71 -16.32
C LEU A 32 6.72 10.46 -16.12
N ALA A 33 7.57 10.91 -17.07
CA ALA A 33 9.02 10.82 -16.94
C ALA A 33 9.54 11.68 -15.77
N LYS A 34 9.03 12.91 -15.61
CA LYS A 34 9.39 13.82 -14.52
C LYS A 34 8.98 13.25 -13.16
N LEU A 35 7.78 12.68 -13.05
CA LEU A 35 7.30 12.03 -11.82
C LEU A 35 8.14 10.82 -11.43
N ARG A 36 8.48 9.95 -12.39
CA ARG A 36 9.37 8.81 -12.15
C ARG A 36 10.76 9.26 -11.70
N PHE A 37 11.26 10.37 -12.27
CA PHE A 37 12.55 10.92 -11.88
C PHE A 37 12.51 11.49 -10.45
N ALA A 38 11.47 12.25 -10.10
CA ALA A 38 11.28 12.82 -8.76
C ALA A 38 11.16 11.70 -7.70
N ASP A 39 10.36 10.67 -7.96
CA ASP A 39 10.18 9.51 -7.07
C ASP A 39 11.51 8.74 -6.89
N LYS A 40 12.23 8.47 -7.99
CA LYS A 40 13.54 7.78 -7.96
C LYS A 40 14.58 8.54 -7.14
N HIS A 41 14.58 9.88 -7.20
CA HIS A 41 15.58 10.72 -6.53
C HIS A 41 15.10 11.31 -5.21
N LYS A 42 13.90 10.93 -4.72
CA LYS A 42 13.27 11.46 -3.49
C LYS A 42 13.22 12.99 -3.45
N ARG A 43 13.07 13.62 -4.60
CA ARG A 43 12.94 15.07 -4.72
C ARG A 43 11.47 15.44 -4.65
N GLU A 44 11.17 16.57 -4.00
CA GLU A 44 9.85 17.18 -4.10
C GLU A 44 9.63 17.64 -5.54
N TYR A 45 8.47 17.26 -6.09
CA TYR A 45 8.02 17.74 -7.37
C TYR A 45 7.20 19.00 -7.14
N ASP A 46 7.64 20.11 -7.73
CA ASP A 46 6.91 21.37 -7.66
C ASP A 46 5.72 21.32 -8.65
N PHE A 47 4.54 21.05 -8.11
CA PHE A 47 3.29 21.02 -8.86
C PHE A 47 2.70 22.42 -9.00
N ASN A 48 3.39 23.29 -9.71
CA ASN A 48 2.97 24.67 -9.88
C ASN A 48 1.82 24.85 -10.88
N GLN A 49 1.36 23.80 -11.55
CA GLN A 49 0.28 23.89 -12.52
C GLN A 49 -0.85 22.90 -12.18
N GLU A 50 -2.10 23.38 -12.28
CA GLU A 50 -3.31 22.55 -12.08
C GLU A 50 -3.33 21.31 -13.01
N LYS A 51 -2.72 21.43 -14.20
CA LYS A 51 -2.52 20.31 -15.14
C LYS A 51 -1.67 19.18 -14.53
N ASP A 52 -0.62 19.50 -13.80
CA ASP A 52 0.30 18.53 -13.22
C ASP A 52 -0.37 17.74 -12.09
N LEU A 53 -1.18 18.40 -11.27
CA LEU A 53 -1.95 17.73 -10.20
C LEU A 53 -2.96 16.73 -10.76
N VAL A 54 -3.68 17.13 -11.82
CA VAL A 54 -4.63 16.25 -12.50
C VAL A 54 -3.94 15.07 -13.15
N LEU A 55 -2.75 15.25 -13.71
CA LEU A 55 -1.95 14.17 -14.31
C LEU A 55 -1.38 13.23 -13.26
N VAL A 56 -0.96 13.74 -12.10
CA VAL A 56 -0.52 12.90 -10.98
C VAL A 56 -1.66 12.03 -10.48
N ASP A 57 -2.82 12.60 -10.26
CA ASP A 57 -3.98 11.86 -9.79
C ASP A 57 -4.49 10.86 -10.85
N TYR A 58 -4.47 11.25 -12.13
CA TYR A 58 -4.73 10.32 -13.23
C TYR A 58 -3.72 9.16 -13.27
N TYR A 59 -2.43 9.45 -13.07
CA TYR A 59 -1.38 8.44 -13.01
C TYR A 59 -1.55 7.51 -11.81
N HIS A 60 -1.84 8.07 -10.63
CA HIS A 60 -2.15 7.30 -9.44
C HIS A 60 -3.41 6.46 -9.62
N GLN A 61 -4.43 6.99 -10.31
CA GLN A 61 -5.62 6.22 -10.65
C GLN A 61 -5.32 5.12 -11.67
N LYS A 62 -4.53 5.39 -12.72
CA LYS A 62 -4.11 4.38 -13.71
C LYS A 62 -3.18 3.33 -13.12
N ILE A 63 -2.29 3.72 -12.23
CA ILE A 63 -1.56 2.77 -11.39
C ILE A 63 -2.57 1.99 -10.57
N ARG A 64 -3.49 2.63 -9.88
CA ARG A 64 -4.52 1.99 -9.07
C ARG A 64 -5.38 1.03 -9.90
N GLU A 65 -5.93 1.44 -11.05
CA GLU A 65 -6.71 0.60 -11.94
C GLU A 65 -5.91 -0.56 -12.53
N LYS A 66 -4.70 -0.29 -13.00
CA LYS A 66 -3.77 -1.30 -13.52
C LYS A 66 -3.33 -2.28 -12.43
N TYR A 67 -3.26 -1.81 -11.19
CA TYR A 67 -2.75 -2.56 -10.07
C TYR A 67 -3.84 -3.11 -9.14
N ILE A 68 -5.07 -2.60 -9.14
CA ILE A 68 -6.22 -3.19 -8.42
C ILE A 68 -6.65 -4.52 -9.07
N GLY A 69 -6.53 -4.65 -10.40
CA GLY A 69 -6.83 -5.90 -11.10
C GLY A 69 -5.72 -6.96 -11.03
N THR A 70 -4.47 -6.58 -10.70
CA THR A 70 -3.31 -7.46 -10.91
C THR A 70 -2.24 -7.42 -9.81
N TYR A 71 -2.31 -6.52 -8.82
CA TYR A 71 -1.18 -6.33 -7.92
C TYR A 71 -1.49 -6.40 -6.43
N LYS A 72 -0.93 -7.42 -5.84
CA LYS A 72 -0.64 -7.60 -4.43
C LYS A 72 -0.04 -6.35 -3.75
N TRP A 73 0.78 -5.61 -4.46
CA TRP A 73 1.61 -4.50 -3.96
C TRP A 73 0.86 -3.19 -3.73
N ALA A 74 -0.20 -2.89 -4.49
CA ALA A 74 -0.90 -1.61 -4.35
C ALA A 74 -1.66 -1.53 -3.01
N ASN A 75 -2.40 -2.58 -2.66
CA ASN A 75 -3.13 -2.61 -1.39
C ASN A 75 -2.20 -2.70 -0.19
N GLU A 76 -1.08 -3.45 -0.28
CA GLU A 76 -0.02 -3.46 0.73
C GLU A 76 0.56 -2.06 0.96
N TYR A 77 0.83 -1.31 -0.13
CA TYR A 77 1.31 0.05 -0.04
C TYR A 77 0.27 1.00 0.59
N PHE A 78 -1.01 0.88 0.22
CA PHE A 78 -2.07 1.67 0.84
C PHE A 78 -2.28 1.31 2.31
N LEU A 79 -2.18 0.04 2.66
CA LEU A 79 -2.19 -0.41 4.05
C LEU A 79 -1.07 0.27 4.84
N TYR A 80 0.15 0.31 4.30
CA TYR A 80 1.29 0.99 4.90
C TYR A 80 1.04 2.50 5.06
N LYS A 81 0.60 3.20 4.00
CA LYS A 81 0.35 4.65 4.05
C LYS A 81 -0.74 5.02 5.04
N ASN A 82 -1.84 4.30 5.03
CA ASN A 82 -2.93 4.55 5.97
C ASN A 82 -2.51 4.25 7.41
N THR A 83 -1.67 3.23 7.63
CA THR A 83 -1.10 2.96 8.95
C THR A 83 -0.19 4.09 9.40
N GLN A 84 0.69 4.61 8.53
CA GLN A 84 1.50 5.78 8.85
C GLN A 84 0.65 6.99 9.25
N GLU A 85 -0.43 7.26 8.53
CA GLU A 85 -1.34 8.38 8.82
C GLU A 85 -2.03 8.23 10.19
N ILE A 86 -2.52 7.02 10.52
CA ILE A 86 -3.14 6.71 11.82
C ILE A 86 -2.18 7.02 12.98
N PHE A 87 -0.90 6.68 12.81
CA PHE A 87 0.10 6.79 13.87
C PHE A 87 0.94 8.08 13.82
N LEU A 88 0.75 8.93 12.80
CA LEU A 88 1.54 10.16 12.60
C LEU A 88 1.52 11.07 13.84
N LYS A 89 0.33 11.36 14.36
CA LYS A 89 0.17 12.23 15.55
C LYS A 89 0.75 11.62 16.83
N ARG A 90 0.90 10.29 16.86
CA ARG A 90 1.46 9.55 17.99
C ARG A 90 2.98 9.38 17.89
N LYS A 91 3.59 9.92 16.83
CA LYS A 91 5.03 9.82 16.54
C LYS A 91 5.57 8.38 16.49
N VAL A 92 4.74 7.42 16.14
CA VAL A 92 5.11 6.01 16.01
C VAL A 92 5.84 5.81 14.69
N LYS A 93 7.00 5.16 14.73
CA LYS A 93 7.74 4.79 13.53
C LYS A 93 7.16 3.53 12.93
N VAL A 94 6.50 3.67 11.77
CA VAL A 94 5.98 2.54 10.99
C VAL A 94 7.01 2.13 9.95
N LEU A 95 7.46 0.88 10.01
CA LEU A 95 8.46 0.30 9.11
C LEU A 95 7.78 -0.55 8.04
N ARG A 96 8.28 -0.49 6.83
CA ARG A 96 7.87 -1.36 5.73
C ARG A 96 8.92 -2.43 5.47
N GLU A 97 8.49 -3.63 5.07
CA GLU A 97 9.37 -4.76 4.75
C GLU A 97 10.40 -5.09 5.86
N TYR A 98 9.92 -5.07 7.11
CA TYR A 98 10.77 -5.37 8.25
C TYR A 98 11.16 -6.84 8.34
N SER A 99 12.45 -7.14 8.45
CA SER A 99 12.97 -8.50 8.51
C SER A 99 13.87 -8.70 9.73
N PRO A 100 13.34 -9.17 10.87
CA PRO A 100 14.19 -9.60 11.98
C PRO A 100 15.05 -10.81 11.58
N LYS A 101 16.27 -10.91 12.08
CA LYS A 101 17.25 -11.94 11.70
C LYS A 101 16.68 -13.36 11.66
N ILE A 102 15.88 -13.74 12.65
CA ILE A 102 15.26 -15.07 12.74
C ILE A 102 14.22 -15.32 11.65
N LEU A 103 13.62 -14.27 11.08
CA LEU A 103 12.63 -14.39 10.02
C LEU A 103 13.27 -14.44 8.63
N HIS A 104 14.50 -13.96 8.49
CA HIS A 104 15.19 -13.92 7.19
C HIS A 104 15.14 -15.27 6.45
N PRO A 105 14.90 -15.29 5.13
CA PRO A 105 14.74 -14.16 4.18
C PRO A 105 13.31 -13.59 4.10
N GLN A 106 12.36 -14.06 4.90
CA GLN A 106 11.01 -13.50 4.92
C GLN A 106 10.99 -12.12 5.58
N ARG A 107 9.97 -11.34 5.24
CA ARG A 107 9.76 -9.98 5.77
C ARG A 107 8.32 -9.86 6.23
N LEU A 108 8.10 -8.95 7.18
CA LEU A 108 6.79 -8.46 7.56
C LEU A 108 6.47 -7.25 6.67
N ASP A 109 5.30 -7.21 6.08
CA ASP A 109 4.94 -6.13 5.15
C ASP A 109 4.97 -4.78 5.86
N ILE A 110 4.43 -4.72 7.10
CA ILE A 110 4.44 -3.53 7.95
C ILE A 110 4.77 -3.96 9.39
N TYR A 111 5.59 -3.16 10.08
CA TYR A 111 5.93 -3.37 11.49
C TYR A 111 5.99 -2.04 12.22
N PHE A 112 5.48 -2.02 13.46
CA PHE A 112 5.59 -0.87 14.35
C PHE A 112 5.46 -1.32 15.82
N GLU A 113 5.87 -0.45 16.72
CA GLU A 113 5.71 -0.64 18.17
C GLU A 113 4.81 0.46 18.73
N TYR A 114 3.85 0.07 19.54
CA TYR A 114 2.91 0.99 20.16
C TYR A 114 2.39 0.45 21.50
N ASN A 115 2.41 1.26 22.57
CA ASN A 115 2.02 0.86 23.93
C ASN A 115 2.70 -0.46 24.36
N ASP A 116 4.02 -0.54 24.21
CA ASP A 116 4.84 -1.72 24.54
C ASP A 116 4.49 -3.01 23.78
N GLN A 117 3.61 -2.91 22.81
CA GLN A 117 3.26 -4.01 21.92
C GLN A 117 4.01 -3.92 20.61
N LYS A 118 4.51 -5.07 20.15
CA LYS A 118 5.07 -5.26 18.80
C LYS A 118 3.97 -5.70 17.87
N ILE A 119 3.71 -4.94 16.82
CA ILE A 119 2.60 -5.16 15.91
C ILE A 119 3.14 -5.33 14.49
N ALA A 120 2.63 -6.30 13.77
CA ALA A 120 2.89 -6.45 12.34
C ALA A 120 1.59 -6.62 11.56
N PHE A 121 1.55 -6.01 10.39
CA PHE A 121 0.50 -6.25 9.41
C PHE A 121 1.06 -7.04 8.24
N GLU A 122 0.25 -7.95 7.73
CA GLU A 122 0.55 -8.77 6.57
C GLU A 122 -0.63 -8.70 5.59
N TYR A 123 -0.39 -8.25 4.37
CA TYR A 123 -1.40 -8.24 3.33
C TYR A 123 -1.40 -9.56 2.56
N GLN A 124 -2.47 -10.32 2.67
CA GLN A 124 -2.62 -11.62 2.02
C GLN A 124 -3.38 -11.48 0.70
N GLY A 125 -2.66 -11.49 -0.40
CA GLY A 125 -3.25 -11.55 -1.74
C GLY A 125 -3.95 -12.89 -2.00
N GLU A 126 -4.77 -12.97 -3.03
CA GLU A 126 -5.58 -14.13 -3.41
C GLU A 126 -4.78 -15.45 -3.49
N GLN A 127 -3.48 -15.35 -3.85
CA GLN A 127 -2.57 -16.49 -3.94
C GLN A 127 -2.25 -17.16 -2.58
N HIS A 128 -2.63 -16.56 -1.46
CA HIS A 128 -2.54 -17.18 -0.14
C HIS A 128 -3.71 -18.12 0.16
N PHE A 129 -4.80 -18.03 -0.60
CA PHE A 129 -6.05 -18.76 -0.37
C PHE A 129 -6.27 -19.88 -1.37
N LYS A 130 -5.84 -19.71 -2.61
CA LYS A 130 -6.00 -20.69 -3.69
C LYS A 130 -4.79 -20.79 -4.61
N PRO A 131 -4.60 -21.94 -5.28
CA PRO A 131 -3.54 -22.06 -6.30
C PRO A 131 -3.91 -21.25 -7.53
N ILE A 132 -3.01 -20.35 -7.97
CA ILE A 132 -3.18 -19.54 -9.16
C ILE A 132 -2.07 -19.91 -10.16
N LYS A 133 -2.43 -20.28 -11.38
CA LYS A 133 -1.48 -20.73 -12.42
C LYS A 133 -0.35 -19.71 -12.65
N PHE A 134 -0.70 -18.43 -12.76
CA PHE A 134 0.24 -17.33 -12.95
C PHE A 134 1.32 -17.23 -11.84
N PHE A 135 1.01 -17.65 -10.62
CA PHE A 135 1.93 -17.66 -9.47
C PHE A 135 2.57 -19.03 -9.20
N GLY A 136 2.61 -19.93 -10.20
CA GLY A 136 3.24 -21.25 -10.09
C GLY A 136 2.33 -22.36 -9.57
N GLY A 137 1.01 -22.15 -9.60
CA GLY A 137 -0.02 -23.17 -9.35
C GLY A 137 0.05 -23.81 -7.98
N LEU A 138 -0.30 -25.10 -7.91
CA LEU A 138 -0.43 -25.84 -6.65
C LEU A 138 0.90 -25.98 -5.88
N LYS A 139 2.02 -26.17 -6.59
CA LYS A 139 3.35 -26.31 -5.96
C LYS A 139 3.74 -25.03 -5.20
N ALA A 140 3.58 -23.88 -5.86
CA ALA A 140 3.86 -22.58 -5.25
C ALA A 140 2.90 -22.25 -4.09
N PHE A 141 1.62 -22.61 -4.23
CA PHE A 141 0.63 -22.48 -3.16
C PHE A 141 1.03 -23.29 -1.90
N LYS A 142 1.39 -24.57 -2.05
CA LYS A 142 1.85 -25.39 -0.92
C LYS A 142 3.11 -24.81 -0.25
N LYS A 143 4.07 -24.32 -1.05
CA LYS A 143 5.28 -23.66 -0.53
C LYS A 143 4.92 -22.40 0.27
N ARG A 144 4.00 -21.56 -0.26
CA ARG A 144 3.55 -20.33 0.40
C ARG A 144 2.89 -20.62 1.74
N LYS A 145 2.00 -21.61 1.82
CA LYS A 145 1.38 -22.03 3.09
C LYS A 145 2.40 -22.41 4.15
N LYS A 146 3.47 -23.12 3.78
CA LYS A 146 4.57 -23.45 4.72
C LYS A 146 5.30 -22.20 5.20
N LEU A 147 5.51 -21.23 4.31
CA LEU A 147 6.16 -19.95 4.64
C LEU A 147 5.26 -19.09 5.54
N ASP A 148 3.96 -19.06 5.30
CA ASP A 148 2.99 -18.34 6.13
C ASP A 148 2.99 -18.91 7.56
N LEU A 149 2.92 -20.24 7.71
CA LEU A 149 3.00 -20.91 9.01
C LEU A 149 4.33 -20.69 9.74
N ARG A 150 5.45 -20.60 8.98
CA ARG A 150 6.75 -20.25 9.57
C ARG A 150 6.71 -18.82 10.11
N LYS A 151 6.18 -17.86 9.33
CA LYS A 151 6.06 -16.45 9.70
C LYS A 151 5.24 -16.30 10.98
N GLU A 152 4.09 -16.97 11.08
CA GLU A 152 3.25 -16.97 12.27
C GLU A 152 3.98 -17.46 13.52
N ARG A 153 4.68 -18.62 13.40
CA ARG A 153 5.45 -19.20 14.51
C ARG A 153 6.57 -18.24 14.97
N VAL A 154 7.27 -17.63 14.04
CA VAL A 154 8.32 -16.65 14.36
C VAL A 154 7.75 -15.41 15.02
N CYS A 155 6.65 -14.86 14.52
CA CYS A 155 5.97 -13.72 15.15
C CYS A 155 5.56 -14.06 16.58
N LYS A 156 4.96 -15.24 16.81
CA LYS A 156 4.60 -15.70 18.16
C LYS A 156 5.83 -15.80 19.07
N LYS A 157 6.95 -16.37 18.57
CA LYS A 157 8.21 -16.46 19.35
C LYS A 157 8.78 -15.10 19.71
N LEU A 158 8.63 -14.10 18.85
CA LEU A 158 9.11 -12.74 19.06
C LEU A 158 8.11 -11.82 19.80
N ASN A 159 6.99 -12.38 20.25
CA ASN A 159 5.86 -11.65 20.84
C ASN A 159 5.36 -10.49 19.93
N ILE A 160 5.28 -10.78 18.63
CA ILE A 160 4.74 -9.86 17.62
C ILE A 160 3.28 -10.23 17.37
N ASN A 161 2.36 -9.30 17.60
CA ASN A 161 0.96 -9.43 17.24
C ASN A 161 0.83 -9.29 15.71
N LEU A 162 0.63 -10.41 15.01
CA LEU A 162 0.54 -10.46 13.56
C LEU A 162 -0.93 -10.36 13.10
N ILE A 163 -1.30 -9.23 12.54
CA ILE A 163 -2.64 -8.96 12.01
C ILE A 163 -2.61 -9.11 10.50
N LYS A 164 -3.44 -10.01 9.98
CA LYS A 164 -3.55 -10.28 8.55
C LYS A 164 -4.70 -9.48 7.94
N PHE A 165 -4.45 -8.91 6.78
CA PHE A 165 -5.44 -8.24 5.92
C PHE A 165 -5.60 -9.04 4.64
N ASN A 166 -6.79 -9.54 4.36
CA ASN A 166 -7.07 -10.35 3.19
C ASN A 166 -7.32 -9.47 1.95
N TYR A 167 -7.12 -10.03 0.77
CA TYR A 167 -7.24 -9.32 -0.50
C TYR A 167 -8.66 -8.77 -0.78
N ASP A 168 -9.69 -9.35 -0.17
CA ASP A 168 -11.09 -8.96 -0.24
C ASP A 168 -11.50 -7.96 0.87
N GLU A 169 -10.60 -7.67 1.80
CA GLU A 169 -10.83 -6.70 2.86
C GLU A 169 -10.38 -5.29 2.44
N PRO A 170 -11.13 -4.23 2.84
CA PRO A 170 -10.76 -2.87 2.52
C PRO A 170 -9.55 -2.41 3.34
N VAL A 171 -8.56 -1.80 2.69
CA VAL A 171 -7.38 -1.20 3.36
C VAL A 171 -7.59 0.27 3.76
N LYS A 172 -8.84 0.66 4.04
CA LYS A 172 -9.22 2.02 4.45
C LYS A 172 -8.90 2.26 5.92
N THR A 173 -8.56 3.50 6.28
CA THR A 173 -8.23 3.94 7.64
C THR A 173 -9.25 3.47 8.70
N LYS A 174 -10.55 3.62 8.43
CA LYS A 174 -11.61 3.15 9.35
C LYS A 174 -11.55 1.65 9.62
N PHE A 175 -11.26 0.85 8.59
CA PHE A 175 -11.15 -0.60 8.73
C PHE A 175 -9.89 -1.00 9.49
N ILE A 176 -8.77 -0.33 9.23
CA ILE A 176 -7.52 -0.56 9.97
C ILE A 176 -7.71 -0.25 11.46
N ILE A 177 -8.35 0.87 11.79
CA ILE A 177 -8.66 1.23 13.19
C ILE A 177 -9.56 0.17 13.84
N LYS A 178 -10.57 -0.33 13.13
CA LYS A 178 -11.41 -1.42 13.61
C LYS A 178 -10.56 -2.66 13.94
N ARG A 179 -9.68 -3.08 13.03
CA ARG A 179 -8.78 -4.23 13.23
C ARG A 179 -7.82 -4.01 14.42
N LEU A 180 -7.32 -2.79 14.62
CA LEU A 180 -6.48 -2.46 15.77
C LEU A 180 -7.25 -2.60 17.09
N ARG A 181 -8.51 -2.17 17.14
CA ARG A 181 -9.37 -2.32 18.33
C ARG A 181 -9.70 -3.79 18.62
N GLU A 182 -10.04 -4.56 17.59
CA GLU A 182 -10.30 -6.00 17.71
C GLU A 182 -9.09 -6.79 18.25
N ASN A 183 -7.88 -6.24 18.10
CA ASN A 183 -6.63 -6.82 18.61
C ASN A 183 -6.10 -6.13 19.88
N ASN A 184 -6.92 -5.34 20.58
CA ASN A 184 -6.59 -4.65 21.83
C ASN A 184 -5.36 -3.73 21.73
N ILE A 185 -5.21 -3.03 20.60
CA ILE A 185 -4.11 -2.08 20.38
C ILE A 185 -4.57 -0.64 20.66
N PHE A 186 -5.85 -0.35 20.50
CA PHE A 186 -6.50 0.94 20.77
C PHE A 186 -7.56 0.79 21.85
#